data_3164e2da035a3851d993b7c7dc8bf688
#
_entry.id   3164e2da035a3851d993b7c7dc8bf688
#
_cell.length_a   1.000
_cell.length_b   1.000
_cell.length_c   1.000
_cell.angle_alpha   90.00
_cell.angle_beta   90.00
_cell.angle_gamma   90.00
#
_symmetry.space_group_name_H-M   'P 1'
#
loop_
_entity.id
_entity.type
_entity.pdbx_description
1 polymer ?
#
loop_
_entity_poly.entity_id
_entity_poly.type
_entity_poly.pdbx_seq_one_letter_code
_entity_poly.pdbx_strand_id
1 'polypeptide(L)'
;MNILIAILLIIAGIIALLLIIGLFMKKEYYVKREIIINVPSQTAFDFLKFLKNQDKFNKWAKADPNRKWEYKGTDGTVGFIIAWSGNKDAGVGEKEIMNLIEGKKIETQIRFVKPMVTTADIIMETEALSEGQTKVSMSNSGTLKYPMNIFIPFAEKNFPKDMDISLSALKNILEN
;
A
#
# COMPACT_ATOMS: atom_id res chain seq x y z
N MET A 1 19.82 42.50 -11.57
CA MET A 1 19.71 41.24 -10.77
C MET A 1 20.16 40.09 -11.64
N ASN A 2 21.11 39.28 -11.22
CA ASN A 2 21.59 38.15 -12.03
C ASN A 2 20.43 37.12 -12.19
N ILE A 3 20.27 36.62 -13.42
CA ILE A 3 19.19 35.66 -13.75
C ILE A 3 19.21 34.45 -12.80
N LEU A 4 20.39 33.97 -12.43
CA LEU A 4 20.54 32.89 -11.47
C LEU A 4 19.93 33.21 -10.09
N ILE A 5 20.16 34.43 -9.59
CA ILE A 5 19.58 34.89 -8.31
C ILE A 5 18.05 34.96 -8.41
N ALA A 6 17.52 35.45 -9.53
CA ALA A 6 16.08 35.51 -9.75
C ALA A 6 15.44 34.11 -9.73
N ILE A 7 16.06 33.13 -10.41
CA ILE A 7 15.61 31.73 -10.40
C ILE A 7 15.63 31.14 -8.99
N LEU A 8 16.71 31.34 -8.24
CA LEU A 8 16.82 30.84 -6.85
C LEU A 8 15.76 31.45 -5.94
N LEU A 9 15.47 32.75 -6.07
CA LEU A 9 14.42 33.42 -5.29
C LEU A 9 13.02 32.89 -5.64
N ILE A 10 12.73 32.60 -6.91
CA ILE A 10 11.47 31.98 -7.32
C ILE A 10 11.32 30.58 -6.74
N ILE A 11 12.36 29.74 -6.81
CA ILE A 11 12.35 28.39 -6.24
C ILE A 11 12.13 28.45 -4.71
N ALA A 12 12.85 29.33 -4.02
CA ALA A 12 12.70 29.53 -2.58
C ALA A 12 11.27 29.98 -2.22
N GLY A 13 10.68 30.88 -3.01
CA GLY A 13 9.29 31.32 -2.84
C GLY A 13 8.29 30.18 -3.01
N ILE A 14 8.46 29.33 -4.03
CA ILE A 14 7.61 28.15 -4.26
C ILE A 14 7.73 27.16 -3.09
N ILE A 15 8.94 26.87 -2.63
CA ILE A 15 9.15 25.98 -1.48
C ILE A 15 8.48 26.55 -0.23
N ALA A 16 8.69 27.84 0.06
CA ALA A 16 8.05 28.49 1.20
C ALA A 16 6.51 28.43 1.13
N LEU A 17 5.93 28.68 -0.05
CA LEU A 17 4.50 28.55 -0.27
C LEU A 17 3.99 27.13 -0.02
N LEU A 18 4.66 26.10 -0.55
CA LEU A 18 4.31 24.69 -0.33
C LEU A 18 4.39 24.33 1.16
N LEU A 19 5.41 24.79 1.87
CA LEU A 19 5.54 24.56 3.31
C LEU A 19 4.37 25.24 4.08
N ILE A 20 4.01 26.46 3.73
CA ILE A 20 2.85 27.15 4.35
C ILE A 20 1.57 26.38 4.09
N ILE A 21 1.31 25.95 2.84
CA ILE A 21 0.14 25.13 2.50
C ILE A 21 0.13 23.85 3.33
N GLY A 22 1.27 23.16 3.46
CA GLY A 22 1.41 21.93 4.24
C GLY A 22 1.00 22.08 5.72
N LEU A 23 1.14 23.27 6.33
CA LEU A 23 0.73 23.51 7.72
C LEU A 23 -0.79 23.35 7.92
N PHE A 24 -1.58 23.65 6.89
CA PHE A 24 -3.06 23.62 6.93
C PHE A 24 -3.64 22.35 6.31
N MET A 25 -2.81 21.50 5.67
CA MET A 25 -3.27 20.25 5.06
C MET A 25 -3.46 19.15 6.10
N LYS A 26 -4.41 18.25 5.84
CA LYS A 26 -4.58 17.02 6.61
C LYS A 26 -3.29 16.18 6.59
N LYS A 27 -3.12 15.35 7.61
CA LYS A 27 -1.94 14.49 7.77
C LYS A 27 -2.25 13.01 7.54
N GLU A 28 -3.50 12.66 7.38
CA GLU A 28 -3.98 11.30 7.22
C GLU A 28 -4.65 11.12 5.87
N TYR A 29 -4.48 9.94 5.29
CA TYR A 29 -5.20 9.52 4.10
C TYR A 29 -5.87 8.16 4.34
N TYR A 30 -6.96 7.92 3.63
CA TYR A 30 -7.65 6.65 3.56
C TYR A 30 -8.18 6.45 2.16
N VAL A 31 -7.87 5.30 1.56
CA VAL A 31 -8.41 4.90 0.26
C VAL A 31 -8.89 3.45 0.33
N LYS A 32 -10.00 3.14 -0.35
CA LYS A 32 -10.57 1.80 -0.43
C LYS A 32 -10.96 1.48 -1.87
N ARG A 33 -10.76 0.21 -2.27
CA ARG A 33 -11.21 -0.37 -3.53
C ARG A 33 -11.80 -1.75 -3.30
N GLU A 34 -12.70 -2.15 -4.18
CA GLU A 34 -13.43 -3.40 -4.09
C GLU A 34 -13.51 -4.06 -5.46
N ILE A 35 -13.54 -5.39 -5.48
CA ILE A 35 -13.76 -6.19 -6.67
C ILE A 35 -14.60 -7.41 -6.33
N ILE A 36 -15.40 -7.87 -7.29
CA ILE A 36 -16.14 -9.13 -7.18
C ILE A 36 -15.35 -10.21 -7.91
N ILE A 37 -15.10 -11.33 -7.21
CA ILE A 37 -14.35 -12.49 -7.70
C ILE A 37 -15.26 -13.71 -7.63
N ASN A 38 -15.27 -14.53 -8.68
CA ASN A 38 -16.15 -15.70 -8.79
C ASN A 38 -15.49 -16.94 -8.17
N VAL A 39 -15.24 -16.87 -6.87
CA VAL A 39 -14.79 -17.99 -6.03
C VAL A 39 -15.45 -17.90 -4.66
N PRO A 40 -15.53 -19.01 -3.89
CA PRO A 40 -16.00 -18.99 -2.51
C PRO A 40 -15.14 -18.08 -1.61
N SER A 41 -15.74 -17.43 -0.62
CA SER A 41 -15.03 -16.48 0.26
C SER A 41 -13.88 -17.11 1.03
N GLN A 42 -14.00 -18.37 1.44
CA GLN A 42 -12.93 -19.09 2.10
C GLN A 42 -11.72 -19.29 1.15
N THR A 43 -11.97 -19.61 -0.12
CA THR A 43 -10.89 -19.73 -1.13
C THR A 43 -10.14 -18.41 -1.30
N ALA A 44 -10.87 -17.30 -1.41
CA ALA A 44 -10.25 -15.98 -1.51
C ALA A 44 -9.45 -15.63 -0.26
N PHE A 45 -10.01 -15.87 0.94
CA PHE A 45 -9.35 -15.62 2.21
C PHE A 45 -8.09 -16.47 2.37
N ASP A 46 -8.17 -17.78 2.10
CA ASP A 46 -7.04 -18.71 2.22
C ASP A 46 -5.88 -18.37 1.29
N PHE A 47 -6.17 -17.79 0.13
CA PHE A 47 -5.14 -17.25 -0.74
C PHE A 47 -4.52 -15.97 -0.18
N LEU A 48 -5.35 -15.05 0.32
CA LEU A 48 -4.94 -13.70 0.75
C LEU A 48 -4.19 -13.69 2.08
N LYS A 49 -4.48 -14.63 3.00
CA LYS A 49 -3.82 -14.68 4.33
C LYS A 49 -2.31 -14.91 4.25
N PHE A 50 -1.82 -15.55 3.17
CA PHE A 50 -0.39 -15.73 2.94
C PHE A 50 0.21 -14.49 2.27
N LEU A 51 1.10 -13.79 2.98
CA LEU A 51 1.73 -12.58 2.44
C LEU A 51 2.55 -12.84 1.19
N LYS A 52 3.17 -14.03 1.07
CA LYS A 52 3.89 -14.44 -0.14
C LYS A 52 2.99 -14.54 -1.38
N ASN A 53 1.71 -14.85 -1.20
CA ASN A 53 0.75 -14.81 -2.29
C ASN A 53 0.39 -13.38 -2.70
N GLN A 54 0.36 -12.45 -1.74
CA GLN A 54 0.06 -11.05 -2.03
C GLN A 54 1.08 -10.41 -2.98
N ASP A 55 2.34 -10.86 -2.96
CA ASP A 55 3.36 -10.39 -3.89
C ASP A 55 3.08 -10.77 -5.35
N LYS A 56 2.31 -11.83 -5.60
CA LYS A 56 1.98 -12.29 -6.97
C LYS A 56 1.05 -11.32 -7.70
N PHE A 57 0.18 -10.60 -6.99
CA PHE A 57 -0.78 -9.68 -7.58
C PHE A 57 -0.51 -8.21 -7.26
N ASN A 58 0.24 -7.91 -6.21
CA ASN A 58 0.50 -6.55 -5.77
C ASN A 58 1.36 -5.80 -6.80
N LYS A 59 0.83 -4.66 -7.31
CA LYS A 59 1.53 -3.84 -8.30
C LYS A 59 2.90 -3.35 -7.78
N TRP A 60 2.97 -2.93 -6.53
CA TRP A 60 4.22 -2.42 -5.94
C TRP A 60 5.27 -3.52 -5.73
N ALA A 61 4.84 -4.77 -5.60
CA ALA A 61 5.75 -5.91 -5.54
C ALA A 61 6.56 -6.10 -6.83
N LYS A 62 6.08 -5.60 -7.96
CA LYS A 62 6.73 -5.71 -9.27
C LYS A 62 7.72 -4.58 -9.57
N ALA A 63 7.86 -3.59 -8.70
CA ALA A 63 8.74 -2.42 -8.91
C ALA A 63 10.23 -2.80 -8.96
N ASP A 64 10.64 -3.90 -8.30
CA ASP A 64 11.99 -4.43 -8.37
C ASP A 64 11.97 -5.97 -8.29
N PRO A 65 12.12 -6.67 -9.43
CA PRO A 65 12.18 -8.14 -9.46
C PRO A 65 13.39 -8.74 -8.73
N ASN A 66 14.46 -7.96 -8.55
CA ASN A 66 15.72 -8.41 -7.96
C ASN A 66 15.87 -8.03 -6.47
N ARG A 67 14.79 -7.51 -5.84
CA ARG A 67 14.85 -7.16 -4.43
C ARG A 67 15.13 -8.37 -3.55
N LYS A 68 15.90 -8.14 -2.48
CA LYS A 68 16.16 -9.16 -1.48
C LYS A 68 14.99 -9.27 -0.52
N TRP A 69 14.67 -10.50 -0.16
CA TRP A 69 13.60 -10.81 0.77
C TRP A 69 14.14 -11.46 2.03
N GLU A 70 13.57 -11.10 3.15
CA GLU A 70 13.76 -11.75 4.43
C GLU A 70 12.40 -12.08 5.03
N TYR A 71 12.29 -13.26 5.66
CA TYR A 71 11.04 -13.76 6.23
C TYR A 71 11.25 -14.10 7.69
N LYS A 72 10.29 -13.73 8.54
CA LYS A 72 10.32 -14.06 9.98
C LYS A 72 8.95 -14.55 10.40
N GLY A 73 8.91 -15.72 11.08
CA GLY A 73 7.68 -16.35 11.54
C GLY A 73 7.09 -17.32 10.51
N THR A 74 5.83 -17.69 10.72
CA THR A 74 5.05 -18.61 9.86
C THR A 74 4.08 -17.80 9.00
N ASP A 75 4.18 -17.92 7.68
CA ASP A 75 3.29 -17.19 6.76
C ASP A 75 1.82 -17.58 6.98
N GLY A 76 0.93 -16.61 6.94
CA GLY A 76 -0.49 -16.80 7.21
C GLY A 76 -0.84 -16.78 8.70
N THR A 77 0.07 -16.39 9.59
CA THR A 77 -0.20 -16.19 11.02
C THR A 77 0.15 -14.79 11.49
N VAL A 78 -0.49 -14.32 12.56
CA VAL A 78 -0.17 -13.03 13.18
C VAL A 78 1.29 -12.99 13.62
N GLY A 79 1.97 -11.87 13.36
CA GLY A 79 3.40 -11.68 13.61
C GLY A 79 4.32 -12.19 12.50
N PHE A 80 3.78 -12.73 11.39
CA PHE A 80 4.61 -13.03 10.21
C PHE A 80 5.05 -11.74 9.53
N ILE A 81 6.34 -11.65 9.24
CA ILE A 81 6.96 -10.48 8.61
C ILE A 81 7.63 -10.87 7.29
N ILE A 82 7.37 -10.07 6.26
CA ILE A 82 8.15 -10.01 5.03
C ILE A 82 8.90 -8.69 5.04
N ALA A 83 10.24 -8.74 5.07
CA ALA A 83 11.09 -7.57 4.87
C ALA A 83 11.70 -7.60 3.46
N TRP A 84 11.92 -6.41 2.90
CA TRP A 84 12.55 -6.29 1.58
C TRP A 84 13.59 -5.17 1.55
N SER A 85 14.58 -5.37 0.70
CA SER A 85 15.56 -4.36 0.34
C SER A 85 15.70 -4.34 -1.18
N GLY A 86 15.21 -3.29 -1.79
CA GLY A 86 15.17 -3.10 -3.23
C GLY A 86 15.88 -1.84 -3.70
N ASN A 87 15.70 -1.55 -5.00
CA ASN A 87 16.19 -0.34 -5.64
C ASN A 87 15.44 0.91 -5.13
N LYS A 88 15.74 2.09 -5.72
CA LYS A 88 15.12 3.38 -5.31
C LYS A 88 13.59 3.41 -5.46
N ASP A 89 13.01 2.58 -6.34
CA ASP A 89 11.57 2.57 -6.62
C ASP A 89 10.82 1.61 -5.69
N ALA A 90 11.46 0.49 -5.31
CA ALA A 90 10.91 -0.47 -4.34
C ALA A 90 11.21 -0.08 -2.88
N GLY A 91 12.31 0.63 -2.65
CA GLY A 91 12.73 1.06 -1.32
C GLY A 91 13.17 -0.06 -0.39
N VAL A 92 13.15 0.22 0.91
CA VAL A 92 13.44 -0.71 1.99
C VAL A 92 12.32 -0.65 3.00
N GLY A 93 11.80 -1.79 3.43
CA GLY A 93 10.73 -1.84 4.41
C GLY A 93 10.37 -3.25 4.83
N GLU A 94 9.30 -3.35 5.60
CA GLU A 94 8.73 -4.62 6.04
C GLU A 94 7.21 -4.54 6.09
N LYS A 95 6.56 -5.68 5.98
CA LYS A 95 5.11 -5.86 6.11
C LYS A 95 4.84 -6.97 7.11
N GLU A 96 4.00 -6.69 8.08
CA GLU A 96 3.64 -7.61 9.16
C GLU A 96 2.15 -7.90 9.16
N ILE A 97 1.77 -9.15 9.45
CA ILE A 97 0.37 -9.49 9.76
C ILE A 97 0.10 -9.08 11.21
N MET A 98 -0.74 -8.07 11.38
CA MET A 98 -1.10 -7.53 12.69
C MET A 98 -2.29 -8.25 13.30
N ASN A 99 -3.26 -8.66 12.46
CA ASN A 99 -4.48 -9.33 12.91
C ASN A 99 -5.08 -10.17 11.77
N LEU A 100 -5.75 -11.26 12.14
CA LEU A 100 -6.49 -12.15 11.25
C LEU A 100 -7.85 -12.46 11.87
N ILE A 101 -8.91 -12.24 11.11
CA ILE A 101 -10.25 -12.76 11.42
C ILE A 101 -10.56 -13.78 10.34
N GLU A 102 -10.54 -15.06 10.72
CA GLU A 102 -10.66 -16.19 9.79
C GLU A 102 -11.87 -16.06 8.87
N GLY A 103 -11.64 -16.27 7.59
CA GLY A 103 -12.64 -16.15 6.55
C GLY A 103 -13.16 -14.73 6.26
N LYS A 104 -12.61 -13.69 6.92
CA LYS A 104 -13.17 -12.33 6.83
C LYS A 104 -12.16 -11.22 6.59
N LYS A 105 -11.07 -11.16 7.37
CA LYS A 105 -10.22 -9.97 7.39
C LYS A 105 -8.76 -10.29 7.67
N ILE A 106 -7.87 -9.62 6.96
CA ILE A 106 -6.42 -9.63 7.14
C ILE A 106 -5.96 -8.19 7.32
N GLU A 107 -5.41 -7.87 8.49
CA GLU A 107 -4.85 -6.54 8.79
C GLU A 107 -3.33 -6.65 8.78
N THR A 108 -2.71 -5.84 7.96
CA THR A 108 -1.27 -5.79 7.83
C THR A 108 -0.77 -4.36 7.96
N GLN A 109 0.42 -4.21 8.52
CA GLN A 109 1.11 -2.92 8.59
C GLN A 109 2.39 -2.98 7.75
N ILE A 110 2.57 -1.96 6.93
CA ILE A 110 3.80 -1.72 6.17
C ILE A 110 4.60 -0.65 6.92
N ARG A 111 5.89 -0.92 7.15
CA ARG A 111 6.86 0.02 7.72
C ARG A 111 7.97 0.25 6.71
N PHE A 112 8.02 1.43 6.12
CA PHE A 112 9.10 1.84 5.24
C PHE A 112 10.26 2.44 6.03
N VAL A 113 11.48 2.12 5.60
CA VAL A 113 12.74 2.69 6.12
C VAL A 113 13.36 3.63 5.08
N LYS A 114 13.25 3.27 3.80
CA LYS A 114 13.72 4.08 2.66
C LYS A 114 12.66 4.10 1.56
N PRO A 115 12.53 5.23 0.83
CA PRO A 115 13.30 6.48 0.90
C PRO A 115 12.94 7.34 2.12
N MET A 116 11.83 7.08 2.80
CA MET A 116 11.30 7.86 3.91
C MET A 116 10.71 6.93 4.97
N VAL A 117 10.95 7.24 6.23
CA VAL A 117 10.34 6.50 7.35
C VAL A 117 8.86 6.85 7.41
N THR A 118 8.01 5.87 7.13
CA THR A 118 6.56 6.00 7.21
C THR A 118 5.90 4.64 7.42
N THR A 119 4.67 4.67 7.90
CA THR A 119 3.83 3.47 8.09
C THR A 119 2.54 3.60 7.31
N ALA A 120 2.00 2.46 6.86
CA ALA A 120 0.70 2.35 6.24
C ALA A 120 0.01 1.07 6.70
N ASP A 121 -1.28 1.15 6.98
CA ASP A 121 -2.09 0.00 7.31
C ASP A 121 -2.85 -0.45 6.06
N ILE A 122 -2.72 -1.73 5.73
CA ILE A 122 -3.43 -2.36 4.62
C ILE A 122 -4.37 -3.40 5.19
N ILE A 123 -5.65 -3.24 4.90
CA ILE A 123 -6.67 -4.20 5.31
C ILE A 123 -7.27 -4.83 4.06
N MET A 124 -7.32 -6.15 4.03
CA MET A 124 -8.07 -6.91 3.03
C MET A 124 -9.22 -7.63 3.70
N GLU A 125 -10.41 -7.51 3.11
CA GLU A 125 -11.63 -8.13 3.62
C GLU A 125 -12.27 -8.99 2.53
N THR A 126 -12.88 -10.10 2.96
CA THR A 126 -13.66 -10.98 2.10
C THR A 126 -15.08 -11.06 2.62
N GLU A 127 -16.05 -10.82 1.75
CA GLU A 127 -17.49 -10.90 2.03
C GLU A 127 -18.16 -11.82 1.01
N ALA A 128 -18.76 -12.91 1.47
CA ALA A 128 -19.50 -13.81 0.61
C ALA A 128 -20.77 -13.12 0.08
N LEU A 129 -20.92 -13.04 -1.23
CA LEU A 129 -22.14 -12.58 -1.90
C LEU A 129 -23.05 -13.75 -2.26
N SER A 130 -22.43 -14.91 -2.55
CA SER A 130 -23.09 -16.20 -2.77
C SER A 130 -22.09 -17.33 -2.49
N GLU A 131 -22.48 -18.59 -2.66
CA GLU A 131 -21.59 -19.75 -2.49
C GLU A 131 -20.35 -19.70 -3.41
N GLY A 132 -20.48 -19.15 -4.61
CA GLY A 132 -19.39 -19.06 -5.61
C GLY A 132 -18.92 -17.64 -5.90
N GLN A 133 -19.30 -16.63 -5.12
CA GLN A 133 -18.96 -15.24 -5.42
C GLN A 133 -18.61 -14.47 -4.17
N THR A 134 -17.49 -13.76 -4.22
CA THR A 134 -16.92 -13.02 -3.09
C THR A 134 -16.63 -11.57 -3.48
N LYS A 135 -17.03 -10.63 -2.64
CA LYS A 135 -16.53 -9.28 -2.69
C LYS A 135 -15.22 -9.21 -1.89
N VAL A 136 -14.14 -8.86 -2.55
CA VAL A 136 -12.85 -8.57 -1.92
C VAL A 136 -12.65 -7.07 -1.87
N SER A 137 -12.42 -6.53 -0.69
CA SER A 137 -12.04 -5.13 -0.51
C SER A 137 -10.61 -4.99 -0.02
N MET A 138 -9.95 -3.93 -0.46
CA MET A 138 -8.63 -3.53 -0.03
C MET A 138 -8.68 -2.08 0.41
N SER A 139 -8.22 -1.78 1.62
CA SER A 139 -8.03 -0.41 2.08
C SER A 139 -6.55 -0.14 2.39
N ASN A 140 -6.17 1.11 2.21
CA ASN A 140 -4.84 1.61 2.53
C ASN A 140 -4.99 2.94 3.27
N SER A 141 -4.43 3.04 4.45
CA SER A 141 -4.45 4.23 5.28
C SER A 141 -3.07 4.49 5.88
N GLY A 142 -2.81 5.75 6.19
CA GLY A 142 -1.55 6.12 6.81
C GLY A 142 -1.48 7.60 7.16
N THR A 143 -0.39 7.95 7.84
CA THR A 143 -0.11 9.32 8.26
C THR A 143 1.17 9.82 7.62
N LEU A 144 1.10 10.94 6.93
CA LEU A 144 2.25 11.68 6.43
C LEU A 144 2.44 12.93 7.27
N LYS A 145 3.50 12.94 8.10
CA LYS A 145 3.83 14.10 8.93
C LYS A 145 4.30 15.27 8.08
N TYR A 146 4.07 16.48 8.56
CA TYR A 146 4.62 17.70 7.95
C TYR A 146 6.16 17.60 7.80
N PRO A 147 6.73 18.05 6.70
CA PRO A 147 6.09 18.66 5.53
C PRO A 147 5.60 17.68 4.46
N MET A 148 5.72 16.36 4.67
CA MET A 148 5.40 15.34 3.68
C MET A 148 3.89 15.18 3.42
N ASN A 149 3.04 15.74 4.27
CA ASN A 149 1.58 15.74 4.08
C ASN A 149 1.12 16.47 2.81
N ILE A 150 1.95 17.30 2.20
CA ILE A 150 1.69 17.89 0.87
C ILE A 150 1.51 16.83 -0.24
N PHE A 151 1.99 15.60 -0.02
CA PHE A 151 1.84 14.49 -0.97
C PHE A 151 0.54 13.70 -0.80
N ILE A 152 -0.29 13.99 0.23
CA ILE A 152 -1.56 13.29 0.45
C ILE A 152 -2.50 13.36 -0.77
N PRO A 153 -2.74 14.51 -1.42
CA PRO A 153 -3.60 14.55 -2.60
C PRO A 153 -3.08 13.67 -3.75
N PHE A 154 -1.77 13.57 -3.90
CA PHE A 154 -1.14 12.67 -4.88
C PHE A 154 -1.38 11.21 -4.51
N ALA A 155 -1.20 10.83 -3.24
CA ALA A 155 -1.45 9.47 -2.74
C ALA A 155 -2.93 9.08 -2.95
N GLU A 156 -3.88 9.92 -2.54
CA GLU A 156 -5.32 9.67 -2.69
C GLU A 156 -5.78 9.58 -4.15
N LYS A 157 -5.09 10.23 -5.07
CA LYS A 157 -5.37 10.15 -6.51
C LYS A 157 -4.81 8.89 -7.16
N ASN A 158 -3.63 8.43 -6.73
CA ASN A 158 -2.88 7.38 -7.43
C ASN A 158 -3.00 6.00 -6.75
N PHE A 159 -3.02 5.91 -5.43
CA PHE A 159 -3.17 4.62 -4.75
C PHE A 159 -4.42 3.85 -5.18
N PRO A 160 -5.61 4.47 -5.35
CA PRO A 160 -6.77 3.76 -5.86
C PRO A 160 -6.54 3.07 -7.20
N LYS A 161 -5.85 3.72 -8.14
CA LYS A 161 -5.55 3.13 -9.45
C LYS A 161 -4.62 1.92 -9.35
N ASP A 162 -3.62 2.01 -8.47
CA ASP A 162 -2.67 0.94 -8.24
C ASP A 162 -3.32 -0.25 -7.51
N MET A 163 -4.29 0.04 -6.63
CA MET A 163 -5.12 -0.97 -5.96
C MET A 163 -6.04 -1.68 -6.96
N ASP A 164 -6.66 -0.93 -7.89
CA ASP A 164 -7.50 -1.51 -8.95
C ASP A 164 -6.70 -2.47 -9.85
N ILE A 165 -5.45 -2.12 -10.20
CA ILE A 165 -4.54 -3.01 -10.95
C ILE A 165 -4.24 -4.27 -10.14
N SER A 166 -3.95 -4.13 -8.83
CA SER A 166 -3.66 -5.25 -7.95
C SER A 166 -4.88 -6.17 -7.79
N LEU A 167 -6.06 -5.60 -7.52
CA LEU A 167 -7.30 -6.38 -7.38
C LEU A 167 -7.69 -7.08 -8.68
N SER A 168 -7.47 -6.45 -9.84
CA SER A 168 -7.71 -7.09 -11.14
C SER A 168 -6.76 -8.27 -11.37
N ALA A 169 -5.48 -8.14 -10.98
CA ALA A 169 -4.52 -9.23 -11.04
C ALA A 169 -4.89 -10.37 -10.08
N LEU A 170 -5.35 -10.05 -8.86
CA LEU A 170 -5.87 -11.03 -7.91
C LEU A 170 -7.05 -11.81 -8.49
N LYS A 171 -8.02 -11.12 -9.08
CA LYS A 171 -9.17 -11.75 -9.73
C LYS A 171 -8.72 -12.74 -10.79
N ASN A 172 -7.80 -12.34 -11.67
CA ASN A 172 -7.27 -13.21 -12.70
C ASN A 172 -6.58 -14.47 -12.15
N ILE A 173 -5.89 -14.36 -11.01
CA ILE A 173 -5.22 -15.49 -10.36
C ILE A 173 -6.21 -16.47 -9.74
N LEU A 174 -7.29 -15.96 -9.14
CA LEU A 174 -8.25 -16.80 -8.42
C LEU A 174 -9.30 -17.44 -9.33
N GLU A 175 -9.58 -16.84 -10.49
CA GLU A 175 -10.59 -17.35 -11.43
C GLU A 175 -10.01 -18.24 -12.54
N ASN A 176 -8.66 -18.37 -12.64
CA ASN A 176 -7.93 -19.25 -13.59
C ASN A 176 -7.11 -20.30 -12.88
#